data_b3a4f0b9ecff6ea9d44b571c285d2451
#
_entry.id   b3a4f0b9ecff6ea9d44b571c285d2451
#
_cell.length_a   1.000
_cell.length_b   1.000
_cell.length_c   1.000
_cell.angle_alpha   90.00
_cell.angle_beta   90.00
_cell.angle_gamma   90.00
#
_symmetry.space_group_name_H-M   'P 1'
#
loop_
_entity.id
_entity.type
_entity.pdbx_description
1 polymer ?
#
loop_
_entity_poly.entity_id
_entity_poly.type
_entity_poly.pdbx_seq_one_letter_code
_entity_poly.pdbx_strand_id
1 'polypeptide(L)'
;MDRYDALVAALREEIPGFRIVRKDDSRLHRAIDVALRAVTFGRMRDYLAQYQTTIGRTVYVTSDWDDWPADRRYVTLRHEAIHLRQFRKLTLPVMALLYLLVPLPMGLAYFRARFEMEAYAESIRAAAEVWGPAEPRRAEFRAHVVSQFLGASYGWMWPFRRAVERWYDRVLATLVDT
;
A
#
# COMPACT_ATOMS: atom_id res chain seq x y z
N MET A 1 -23.07 8.95 6.40
CA MET A 1 -22.05 7.91 6.13
C MET A 1 -20.87 8.64 5.52
N ASP A 2 -19.73 8.57 6.15
CA ASP A 2 -18.52 9.21 5.61
C ASP A 2 -17.95 8.43 4.41
N ARG A 3 -16.95 9.01 3.71
CA ARG A 3 -16.35 8.37 2.52
C ARG A 3 -15.70 7.03 2.86
N TYR A 4 -15.09 6.91 4.04
CA TYR A 4 -14.46 5.68 4.48
C TYR A 4 -15.49 4.57 4.70
N ASP A 5 -16.60 4.86 5.40
CA ASP A 5 -17.65 3.88 5.62
C ASP A 5 -18.32 3.44 4.32
N ALA A 6 -18.53 4.39 3.39
CA ALA A 6 -19.06 4.09 2.06
C ALA A 6 -18.13 3.15 1.28
N LEU A 7 -16.81 3.39 1.35
CA LEU A 7 -15.82 2.53 0.70
C LEU A 7 -15.79 1.13 1.34
N VAL A 8 -15.85 1.04 2.67
CA VAL A 8 -15.92 -0.25 3.37
C VAL A 8 -17.16 -1.04 2.96
N ALA A 9 -18.32 -0.39 2.86
CA ALA A 9 -19.56 -1.02 2.40
C ALA A 9 -19.42 -1.53 0.96
N ALA A 10 -18.92 -0.70 0.04
CA ALA A 10 -18.70 -1.08 -1.35
C ALA A 10 -17.71 -2.25 -1.49
N LEU A 11 -16.62 -2.27 -0.72
CA LEU A 11 -15.66 -3.36 -0.73
C LEU A 11 -16.25 -4.68 -0.19
N ARG A 12 -17.17 -4.62 0.78
CA ARG A 12 -17.89 -5.81 1.26
C ARG A 12 -18.79 -6.43 0.20
N GLU A 13 -19.43 -5.59 -0.61
CA GLU A 13 -20.25 -6.03 -1.75
C GLU A 13 -19.37 -6.54 -2.90
N GLU A 14 -18.30 -5.82 -3.24
CA GLU A 14 -17.40 -6.19 -4.35
C GLU A 14 -16.62 -7.48 -4.06
N ILE A 15 -16.20 -7.67 -2.81
CA ILE A 15 -15.27 -8.76 -2.41
C ILE A 15 -15.90 -9.59 -1.29
N PRO A 16 -16.64 -10.67 -1.61
CA PRO A 16 -17.20 -11.55 -0.59
C PRO A 16 -16.12 -12.08 0.35
N GLY A 17 -16.33 -11.86 1.66
CA GLY A 17 -15.36 -12.22 2.69
C GLY A 17 -14.27 -11.18 2.94
N PHE A 18 -14.40 -9.95 2.40
CA PHE A 18 -13.53 -8.84 2.75
C PHE A 18 -13.57 -8.54 4.27
N ARG A 19 -12.38 -8.33 4.84
CA ARG A 19 -12.21 -8.01 6.26
C ARG A 19 -11.10 -7.00 6.46
N ILE A 20 -11.27 -6.15 7.46
CA ILE A 20 -10.22 -5.33 8.06
C ILE A 20 -9.90 -5.94 9.42
N VAL A 21 -8.66 -6.26 9.69
CA VAL A 21 -8.21 -6.93 10.91
C VAL A 21 -7.00 -6.18 11.47
N ARG A 22 -6.98 -5.93 12.76
CA ARG A 22 -5.78 -5.37 13.41
C ARG A 22 -4.66 -6.41 13.41
N LYS A 23 -3.44 -5.99 13.11
CA LYS A 23 -2.27 -6.88 13.09
C LYS A 23 -2.03 -7.54 14.45
N ASP A 24 -2.27 -6.81 15.52
CA ASP A 24 -2.08 -7.31 16.89
C ASP A 24 -3.00 -8.48 17.19
N ASP A 25 -4.19 -8.54 16.60
CA ASP A 25 -5.15 -9.63 16.74
C ASP A 25 -4.79 -10.85 15.87
N SER A 26 -3.87 -10.67 14.91
CA SER A 26 -3.49 -11.71 13.95
C SER A 26 -2.32 -12.56 14.45
N ARG A 27 -2.57 -13.85 14.68
CA ARG A 27 -1.51 -14.83 15.01
C ARG A 27 -0.45 -14.92 13.91
N LEU A 28 -0.86 -14.80 12.65
CA LEU A 28 0.03 -14.80 11.48
C LEU A 28 1.00 -13.62 11.53
N HIS A 29 0.50 -12.39 11.77
CA HIS A 29 1.36 -11.20 11.80
C HIS A 29 2.27 -11.18 13.01
N ARG A 30 1.85 -11.72 14.15
CA ARG A 30 2.73 -11.92 15.30
C ARG A 30 3.87 -12.89 14.98
N ALA A 31 3.58 -13.98 14.28
CA ALA A 31 4.61 -14.93 13.85
C ALA A 31 5.58 -14.31 12.82
N ILE A 32 5.05 -13.52 11.87
CA ILE A 32 5.87 -12.77 10.90
C ILE A 32 6.76 -11.75 11.60
N ASP A 33 6.24 -11.00 12.56
CA ASP A 33 7.01 -10.02 13.34
C ASP A 33 8.18 -10.68 14.09
N VAL A 34 7.91 -11.79 14.78
CA VAL A 34 8.93 -12.57 15.46
C VAL A 34 10.00 -13.08 14.48
N ALA A 35 9.57 -13.62 13.32
CA ALA A 35 10.49 -14.10 12.32
C ALA A 35 11.35 -12.97 11.71
N LEU A 36 10.75 -11.82 11.41
CA LEU A 36 11.47 -10.65 10.88
C LEU A 36 12.47 -10.10 11.91
N ARG A 37 12.10 -10.00 13.18
CA ARG A 37 13.03 -9.61 14.26
C ARG A 37 14.21 -10.55 14.38
N ALA A 38 13.97 -11.86 14.27
CA ALA A 38 15.03 -12.87 14.33
C ALA A 38 15.98 -12.78 13.14
N VAL A 39 15.44 -12.72 11.91
CA VAL A 39 16.24 -12.69 10.66
C VAL A 39 16.99 -11.36 10.48
N THR A 40 16.41 -10.25 10.94
CA THR A 40 17.02 -8.92 10.78
C THR A 40 17.83 -8.45 12.00
N PHE A 41 18.04 -9.34 12.98
CA PHE A 41 18.69 -9.00 14.25
C PHE A 41 18.05 -7.76 14.93
N GLY A 42 16.73 -7.68 14.87
CA GLY A 42 15.95 -6.61 15.48
C GLY A 42 15.92 -5.28 14.71
N ARG A 43 16.45 -5.23 13.46
CA ARG A 43 16.43 -4.00 12.65
C ARG A 43 15.04 -3.65 12.08
N MET A 44 14.13 -4.64 11.97
CA MET A 44 12.73 -4.42 11.54
C MET A 44 11.78 -4.60 12.73
N ARG A 45 11.91 -3.75 13.76
CA ARG A 45 11.07 -3.83 14.97
C ARG A 45 9.66 -3.27 14.77
N ASP A 46 9.48 -2.43 13.75
CA ASP A 46 8.27 -1.61 13.60
C ASP A 46 7.33 -2.11 12.49
N TYR A 47 7.51 -3.35 12.02
CA TYR A 47 6.68 -3.92 10.94
C TYR A 47 5.18 -3.88 11.27
N LEU A 48 4.82 -4.23 12.52
CA LEU A 48 3.42 -4.20 12.95
C LEU A 48 2.86 -2.78 13.06
N ALA A 49 3.71 -1.81 13.38
CA ALA A 49 3.31 -0.44 13.69
C ALA A 49 3.31 0.52 12.49
N GLN A 50 4.06 0.21 11.42
CA GLN A 50 4.32 1.23 10.38
C GLN A 50 3.54 1.04 9.09
N TYR A 51 3.12 -0.18 8.74
CA TYR A 51 2.56 -0.47 7.42
C TYR A 51 1.24 -1.21 7.51
N GLN A 52 0.31 -0.92 6.62
CA GLN A 52 -0.82 -1.78 6.35
C GLN A 52 -0.38 -2.91 5.41
N THR A 53 -1.11 -4.00 5.37
CA THR A 53 -0.76 -5.14 4.54
C THR A 53 -2.00 -5.86 4.07
N THR A 54 -2.15 -6.02 2.77
CA THR A 54 -3.24 -6.82 2.20
C THR A 54 -2.76 -8.24 1.90
N ILE A 55 -3.50 -9.24 2.37
CA ILE A 55 -3.30 -10.64 2.05
C ILE A 55 -4.63 -11.26 1.67
N GLY A 56 -4.76 -11.68 0.43
CA GLY A 56 -5.99 -12.28 -0.09
C GLY A 56 -7.18 -11.33 -0.05
N ARG A 57 -8.10 -11.54 0.90
CA ARG A 57 -9.32 -10.74 1.09
C ARG A 57 -9.29 -9.92 2.38
N THR A 58 -8.16 -9.85 3.04
CA THR A 58 -8.03 -9.20 4.34
C THR A 58 -7.00 -8.08 4.27
N VAL A 59 -7.40 -6.91 4.71
CA VAL A 59 -6.52 -5.77 4.99
C VAL A 59 -6.14 -5.81 6.47
N TYR A 60 -4.87 -5.93 6.74
CA TYR A 60 -4.32 -5.91 8.09
C TYR A 60 -3.81 -4.51 8.40
N VAL A 61 -4.39 -3.91 9.42
CA VAL A 61 -4.12 -2.52 9.81
C VAL A 61 -3.33 -2.45 11.12
N THR A 62 -2.69 -1.31 11.34
CA THR A 62 -1.97 -1.02 12.59
C THR A 62 -2.92 -0.86 13.77
N SER A 63 -2.42 -0.99 15.01
CA SER A 63 -3.22 -0.87 16.24
C SER A 63 -3.90 0.49 16.41
N ASP A 64 -3.26 1.56 15.92
CA ASP A 64 -3.72 2.94 15.95
C ASP A 64 -4.67 3.32 14.80
N TRP A 65 -5.09 2.34 13.99
CA TRP A 65 -5.91 2.60 12.78
C TRP A 65 -7.19 3.38 13.08
N ASP A 66 -7.87 3.06 14.16
CA ASP A 66 -9.15 3.69 14.50
C ASP A 66 -8.97 5.13 15.03
N ASP A 67 -7.76 5.48 15.47
CA ASP A 67 -7.40 6.83 15.91
C ASP A 67 -7.08 7.76 14.72
N TRP A 68 -6.90 7.19 13.52
CA TRP A 68 -6.59 7.98 12.34
C TRP A 68 -7.83 8.75 11.84
N PRO A 69 -7.64 9.98 11.34
CA PRO A 69 -8.70 10.71 10.66
C PRO A 69 -9.34 9.87 9.54
N ALA A 70 -10.66 9.99 9.37
CA ALA A 70 -11.42 9.23 8.37
C ALA A 70 -10.85 9.42 6.95
N ASP A 71 -10.43 10.62 6.60
CA ASP A 71 -9.82 10.94 5.32
C ASP A 71 -8.51 10.15 5.08
N ARG A 72 -7.65 10.09 6.09
CA ARG A 72 -6.42 9.30 6.01
C ARG A 72 -6.71 7.81 5.85
N ARG A 73 -7.68 7.29 6.62
CA ARG A 73 -8.15 5.89 6.50
C ARG A 73 -8.71 5.61 5.11
N TYR A 74 -9.48 6.56 4.57
CA TYR A 74 -10.03 6.46 3.22
C TYR A 74 -8.92 6.36 2.16
N VAL A 75 -7.97 7.29 2.14
CA VAL A 75 -6.86 7.29 1.16
C VAL A 75 -6.05 5.99 1.26
N THR A 76 -5.75 5.54 2.47
CA THR A 76 -5.02 4.30 2.69
C THR A 76 -5.84 3.08 2.24
N LEU A 77 -7.13 3.02 2.56
CA LEU A 77 -7.97 1.90 2.15
C LEU A 77 -8.19 1.85 0.63
N ARG A 78 -8.20 2.99 -0.07
CA ARG A 78 -8.20 3.06 -1.54
C ARG A 78 -6.94 2.39 -2.12
N HIS A 79 -5.77 2.63 -1.52
CA HIS A 79 -4.52 1.95 -1.86
C HIS A 79 -4.65 0.42 -1.67
N GLU A 80 -5.06 -0.01 -0.49
CA GLU A 80 -5.21 -1.44 -0.17
C GLU A 80 -6.27 -2.13 -1.03
N ALA A 81 -7.29 -1.41 -1.47
CA ALA A 81 -8.31 -1.93 -2.38
C ALA A 81 -7.73 -2.34 -3.75
N ILE A 82 -6.68 -1.68 -4.22
CA ILE A 82 -5.96 -2.11 -5.43
C ILE A 82 -5.32 -3.47 -5.17
N HIS A 83 -4.64 -3.66 -4.05
CA HIS A 83 -4.03 -4.94 -3.70
C HIS A 83 -5.08 -6.05 -3.55
N LEU A 84 -6.24 -5.78 -2.94
CA LEU A 84 -7.36 -6.72 -2.89
C LEU A 84 -7.80 -7.19 -4.29
N ARG A 85 -7.89 -6.26 -5.25
CA ARG A 85 -8.24 -6.56 -6.65
C ARG A 85 -7.13 -7.32 -7.37
N GLN A 86 -5.87 -7.01 -7.09
CA GLN A 86 -4.71 -7.75 -7.61
C GLN A 86 -4.72 -9.20 -7.10
N PHE A 87 -5.00 -9.43 -5.81
CA PHE A 87 -5.17 -10.79 -5.26
C PHE A 87 -6.35 -11.56 -5.85
N ARG A 88 -7.40 -10.86 -6.30
CA ARG A 88 -8.52 -11.53 -7.00
C ARG A 88 -8.15 -11.95 -8.43
N LYS A 89 -7.34 -11.15 -9.12
CA LYS A 89 -6.88 -11.46 -10.49
C LYS A 89 -5.82 -12.55 -10.49
N LEU A 90 -4.95 -12.54 -9.50
CA LEU A 90 -3.84 -13.47 -9.34
C LEU A 90 -4.13 -14.36 -8.12
N THR A 91 -3.93 -15.66 -8.24
CA THR A 91 -4.07 -16.55 -7.08
C THR A 91 -3.01 -16.22 -6.02
N LEU A 92 -3.31 -16.54 -4.75
CA LEU A 92 -2.39 -16.28 -3.63
C LEU A 92 -0.97 -16.82 -3.88
N PRO A 93 -0.75 -18.05 -4.40
CA PRO A 93 0.59 -18.54 -4.71
C PRO A 93 1.30 -17.72 -5.79
N VAL A 94 0.57 -17.26 -6.82
CA VAL A 94 1.15 -16.42 -7.88
C VAL A 94 1.54 -15.05 -7.34
N MET A 95 0.67 -14.42 -6.53
CA MET A 95 1.00 -13.15 -5.88
C MET A 95 2.20 -13.30 -4.95
N ALA A 96 2.24 -14.35 -4.12
CA ALA A 96 3.37 -14.63 -3.23
C ALA A 96 4.66 -14.84 -4.02
N LEU A 97 4.60 -15.57 -5.12
CA LEU A 97 5.74 -15.77 -6.03
C LEU A 97 6.24 -14.42 -6.59
N LEU A 98 5.34 -13.62 -7.18
CA LEU A 98 5.70 -12.35 -7.82
C LEU A 98 6.13 -11.28 -6.81
N TYR A 99 5.58 -11.31 -5.59
CA TYR A 99 5.83 -10.29 -4.58
C TYR A 99 7.00 -10.63 -3.64
N LEU A 100 7.17 -11.91 -3.28
CA LEU A 100 8.16 -12.36 -2.27
C LEU A 100 9.39 -13.02 -2.86
N LEU A 101 9.23 -13.87 -3.90
CA LEU A 101 10.34 -14.66 -4.45
C LEU A 101 11.18 -13.91 -5.46
N VAL A 102 10.87 -12.65 -5.66
CA VAL A 102 11.61 -11.79 -6.56
C VAL A 102 12.28 -10.63 -5.81
N PRO A 103 12.98 -10.87 -4.69
CA PRO A 103 13.92 -9.93 -4.13
C PRO A 103 15.34 -10.28 -4.60
N LEU A 104 15.53 -10.66 -5.86
CA LEU A 104 16.88 -10.69 -6.40
C LEU A 104 17.28 -9.25 -6.72
N PRO A 105 18.50 -8.83 -6.35
CA PRO A 105 18.92 -7.45 -6.52
C PRO A 105 18.86 -7.04 -8.00
N MET A 106 18.32 -5.84 -8.21
CA MET A 106 18.31 -5.13 -9.50
C MET A 106 17.50 -5.77 -10.65
N GLY A 107 16.20 -5.61 -10.63
CA GLY A 107 15.31 -5.89 -11.78
C GLY A 107 14.18 -6.86 -11.49
N LEU A 108 14.19 -7.53 -10.38
CA LEU A 108 13.23 -8.57 -10.04
C LEU A 108 12.15 -8.10 -9.06
N ALA A 109 12.28 -6.93 -8.47
CA ALA A 109 11.18 -6.20 -7.85
C ALA A 109 10.26 -5.51 -8.88
N TYR A 110 10.43 -5.80 -10.18
CA TYR A 110 9.62 -5.20 -11.24
C TYR A 110 8.12 -5.41 -11.03
N PHE A 111 7.68 -6.62 -10.76
CA PHE A 111 6.26 -6.90 -10.54
C PHE A 111 5.75 -6.20 -9.27
N ARG A 112 6.51 -6.26 -8.19
CA ARG A 112 6.17 -5.53 -6.96
C ARG A 112 6.07 -4.04 -7.22
N ALA A 113 7.07 -3.44 -7.88
CA ALA A 113 7.03 -2.03 -8.25
C ALA A 113 5.81 -1.68 -9.11
N ARG A 114 5.41 -2.55 -10.04
CA ARG A 114 4.21 -2.36 -10.86
C ARG A 114 2.94 -2.39 -10.03
N PHE A 115 2.81 -3.35 -9.11
CA PHE A 115 1.66 -3.44 -8.21
C PHE A 115 1.56 -2.22 -7.31
N GLU A 116 2.67 -1.79 -6.74
CA GLU A 116 2.72 -0.59 -5.91
C GLU A 116 2.46 0.70 -6.71
N MET A 117 2.94 0.80 -7.95
CA MET A 117 2.61 1.94 -8.82
C MET A 117 1.11 2.06 -9.06
N GLU A 118 0.39 0.95 -9.27
CA GLU A 118 -1.07 0.98 -9.39
C GLU A 118 -1.73 1.45 -8.09
N ALA A 119 -1.29 0.94 -6.94
CA ALA A 119 -1.84 1.28 -5.63
C ALA A 119 -1.53 2.74 -5.24
N TYR A 120 -0.30 3.21 -5.46
CA TYR A 120 0.05 4.61 -5.21
C TYR A 120 -0.61 5.59 -6.19
N ALA A 121 -0.86 5.18 -7.44
CA ALA A 121 -1.64 6.02 -8.36
C ALA A 121 -3.06 6.25 -7.81
N GLU A 122 -3.64 5.24 -7.17
CA GLU A 122 -4.94 5.39 -6.51
C GLU A 122 -4.86 6.24 -5.25
N SER A 123 -3.77 6.14 -4.47
CA SER A 123 -3.53 7.05 -3.32
C SER A 123 -3.45 8.50 -3.76
N ILE A 124 -2.77 8.79 -4.87
CA ILE A 124 -2.65 10.14 -5.44
C ILE A 124 -4.01 10.68 -5.84
N ARG A 125 -4.86 9.88 -6.50
CA ARG A 125 -6.22 10.27 -6.88
C ARG A 125 -7.10 10.52 -5.66
N ALA A 126 -7.07 9.60 -4.69
CA ALA A 126 -7.83 9.72 -3.45
C ALA A 126 -7.40 10.95 -2.63
N ALA A 127 -6.10 11.24 -2.59
CA ALA A 127 -5.58 12.45 -1.93
C ALA A 127 -6.08 13.73 -2.61
N ALA A 128 -6.09 13.77 -3.94
CA ALA A 128 -6.66 14.90 -4.69
C ALA A 128 -8.15 15.06 -4.43
N GLU A 129 -8.89 13.95 -4.34
CA GLU A 129 -10.34 13.95 -4.05
C GLU A 129 -10.66 14.48 -2.64
N VAL A 130 -9.85 14.13 -1.66
CA VAL A 130 -10.12 14.43 -0.24
C VAL A 130 -9.54 15.78 0.19
N TRP A 131 -8.30 16.04 -0.20
CA TRP A 131 -7.54 17.22 0.26
C TRP A 131 -7.35 18.29 -0.84
N GLY A 132 -7.93 18.04 -2.01
CA GLY A 132 -7.83 18.92 -3.15
C GLY A 132 -6.67 18.61 -4.09
N PRO A 133 -6.76 19.02 -5.37
CA PRO A 133 -5.81 18.68 -6.43
C PRO A 133 -4.39 19.24 -6.20
N ALA A 134 -4.26 20.23 -5.31
CA ALA A 134 -2.96 20.81 -4.94
C ALA A 134 -2.15 19.88 -4.02
N GLU A 135 -2.80 19.04 -3.19
CA GLU A 135 -2.09 18.20 -2.19
C GLU A 135 -1.10 17.22 -2.83
N PRO A 136 -1.46 16.40 -3.83
CA PRO A 136 -0.48 15.52 -4.46
C PRO A 136 0.58 16.25 -5.29
N ARG A 137 0.44 17.58 -5.53
CA ARG A 137 1.45 18.40 -6.21
C ARG A 137 2.49 18.97 -5.24
N ARG A 138 2.27 18.86 -3.93
CA ARG A 138 3.21 19.33 -2.91
C ARG A 138 4.50 18.51 -2.93
N ALA A 139 5.61 19.18 -2.70
CA ALA A 139 6.93 18.56 -2.71
C ALA A 139 7.06 17.43 -1.67
N GLU A 140 6.48 17.64 -0.47
CA GLU A 140 6.51 16.68 0.63
C GLU A 140 5.74 15.41 0.30
N PHE A 141 4.52 15.53 -0.27
CA PHE A 141 3.71 14.40 -0.68
C PHE A 141 4.42 13.60 -1.79
N ARG A 142 4.95 14.29 -2.80
CA ARG A 142 5.73 13.68 -3.88
C ARG A 142 6.96 12.95 -3.33
N ALA A 143 7.74 13.61 -2.48
CA ALA A 143 8.94 13.02 -1.87
C ALA A 143 8.60 11.77 -1.07
N HIS A 144 7.50 11.80 -0.30
CA HIS A 144 7.01 10.65 0.44
C HIS A 144 6.74 9.47 -0.51
N VAL A 145 5.90 9.65 -1.52
CA VAL A 145 5.55 8.56 -2.46
C VAL A 145 6.79 8.04 -3.20
N VAL A 146 7.64 8.93 -3.72
CA VAL A 146 8.86 8.54 -4.43
C VAL A 146 9.80 7.73 -3.53
N SER A 147 9.93 8.11 -2.25
CA SER A 147 10.78 7.42 -1.28
C SER A 147 10.35 5.97 -1.03
N GLN A 148 9.06 5.64 -1.17
CA GLN A 148 8.57 4.27 -1.00
C GLN A 148 9.17 3.31 -2.04
N PHE A 149 9.46 3.79 -3.25
CA PHE A 149 10.07 2.99 -4.30
C PHE A 149 11.59 2.88 -4.17
N LEU A 150 12.23 3.93 -3.67
CA LEU A 150 13.69 4.06 -3.64
C LEU A 150 14.31 3.66 -2.30
N GLY A 151 13.50 3.66 -1.24
CA GLY A 151 13.96 3.47 0.13
C GLY A 151 14.21 2.01 0.50
N ALA A 152 15.00 1.83 1.57
CA ALA A 152 15.25 0.53 2.18
C ALA A 152 13.98 -0.13 2.76
N SER A 153 12.99 0.68 3.13
CA SER A 153 11.71 0.23 3.73
C SER A 153 10.99 -0.81 2.87
N TYR A 154 11.11 -0.69 1.55
CA TYR A 154 10.55 -1.64 0.59
C TYR A 154 11.63 -2.44 -0.17
N GLY A 155 12.86 -2.50 0.34
CA GLY A 155 13.95 -3.28 -0.24
C GLY A 155 14.43 -2.75 -1.59
N TRP A 156 14.51 -1.41 -1.74
CA TRP A 156 14.94 -0.76 -3.01
C TRP A 156 14.20 -1.30 -4.21
N MET A 157 12.89 -1.26 -4.14
CA MET A 157 11.97 -1.89 -5.08
C MET A 157 12.23 -1.46 -6.54
N TRP A 158 12.56 -0.18 -6.76
CA TRP A 158 12.83 0.37 -8.08
C TRP A 158 13.87 1.49 -8.00
N PRO A 159 15.17 1.23 -8.21
CA PRO A 159 16.25 2.18 -7.92
C PRO A 159 16.34 3.36 -8.91
N PHE A 160 15.49 3.41 -9.92
CA PHE A 160 15.54 4.45 -10.96
C PHE A 160 14.65 5.64 -10.62
N ARG A 161 15.14 6.57 -9.80
CA ARG A 161 14.42 7.78 -9.36
C ARG A 161 13.70 8.48 -10.51
N ARG A 162 14.39 8.77 -11.61
CA ARG A 162 13.80 9.46 -12.77
C ARG A 162 12.63 8.69 -13.40
N ALA A 163 12.62 7.37 -13.34
CA ALA A 163 11.50 6.57 -13.85
C ALA A 163 10.27 6.69 -12.94
N VAL A 164 10.48 6.68 -11.62
CA VAL A 164 9.40 6.88 -10.62
C VAL A 164 8.83 8.30 -10.74
N GLU A 165 9.69 9.31 -10.84
CA GLU A 165 9.25 10.71 -10.99
C GLU A 165 8.45 10.91 -12.27
N ARG A 166 8.89 10.38 -13.42
CA ARG A 166 8.10 10.43 -14.68
C ARG A 166 6.77 9.67 -14.57
N TRP A 167 6.74 8.56 -13.85
CA TRP A 167 5.48 7.85 -13.57
C TRP A 167 4.56 8.73 -12.73
N TYR A 168 5.08 9.36 -11.67
CA TYR A 168 4.32 10.27 -10.82
C TYR A 168 3.72 11.43 -11.62
N ASP A 169 4.52 12.08 -12.48
CA ASP A 169 4.07 13.17 -13.34
C ASP A 169 2.95 12.73 -14.29
N ARG A 170 3.04 11.51 -14.85
CA ARG A 170 1.94 10.96 -15.66
C ARG A 170 0.65 10.76 -14.86
N VAL A 171 0.75 10.31 -13.60
CA VAL A 171 -0.43 10.18 -12.74
C VAL A 171 -1.04 11.56 -12.47
N LEU A 172 -0.22 12.57 -12.13
CA LEU A 172 -0.70 13.93 -11.92
C LEU A 172 -1.39 14.51 -13.16
N ALA A 173 -0.90 14.19 -14.35
CA ALA A 173 -1.51 14.63 -15.61
C ALA A 173 -2.90 13.99 -15.86
N THR A 174 -3.23 12.88 -15.19
CA THR A 174 -4.57 12.26 -15.25
C THR A 174 -5.57 12.84 -14.24
N LEU A 175 -5.08 13.67 -13.31
CA LEU A 175 -5.97 14.38 -12.40
C LEU A 175 -6.60 15.52 -13.18
N VAL A 176 -7.91 15.44 -13.42
CA VAL A 176 -8.66 16.54 -14.02
C VAL A 176 -8.66 17.68 -13.00
N ASP A 177 -8.26 18.87 -13.43
CA ASP A 177 -8.43 20.06 -12.61
C ASP A 177 -9.95 20.34 -12.55
N THR A 178 -10.57 19.83 -11.48
CA THR A 178 -11.98 20.08 -11.12
C THR A 178 -12.10 21.33 -10.27
#